data_d06e3744e93ebf52785d359678c23d5b
#
_entry.id   d06e3744e93ebf52785d359678c23d5b
#
_cell.length_a   1.000
_cell.length_b   1.000
_cell.length_c   1.000
_cell.angle_alpha   90.00
_cell.angle_beta   90.00
_cell.angle_gamma   90.00
#
_symmetry.space_group_name_H-M   'P 1'
#
loop_
_entity.id
_entity.type
_entity.pdbx_description
1 polymer ?
#
loop_
_entity_poly.entity_id
_entity_poly.type
_entity_poly.pdbx_seq_one_letter_code
_entity_poly.pdbx_strand_id
1 'polypeptide(L)'
;FVSRGVKVDETYQLNIGGDADFLNMLEESRLVDKRESKTSAVRAMSPYPIPTRIGPSDYVDFLKNDKICYVYIKGHYFGNIPVTLDLKLHVMDAYNSGGIIVDAIRATKVALDRKISGPLNSISAYCFKHPPVQMPYEEAKTEFLEFIAGNRER
;
A
#
# COMPACT_ATOMS: atom_id res chain seq x y z
N PHE A 1 6.17 1.48 -13.52
CA PHE A 1 7.60 1.52 -13.84
C PHE A 1 8.11 0.11 -14.17
N VAL A 2 8.17 -0.83 -13.21
CA VAL A 2 8.71 -2.19 -13.41
C VAL A 2 8.00 -2.91 -14.55
N SER A 3 6.67 -2.93 -14.58
CA SER A 3 5.87 -3.56 -15.65
C SER A 3 6.08 -2.94 -17.04
N ARG A 4 6.66 -1.75 -17.11
CA ARG A 4 7.01 -1.06 -18.35
C ARG A 4 8.50 -1.18 -18.71
N GLY A 5 9.25 -1.99 -17.97
CA GLY A 5 10.65 -2.25 -18.22
C GLY A 5 11.63 -1.21 -17.66
N VAL A 6 11.16 -0.33 -16.78
CA VAL A 6 12.05 0.56 -16.03
C VAL A 6 12.68 -0.24 -14.90
N LYS A 7 14.00 -0.34 -14.86
CA LYS A 7 14.71 -0.86 -13.70
C LYS A 7 14.76 0.22 -12.63
N VAL A 8 13.99 0.04 -11.57
CA VAL A 8 13.97 0.97 -10.44
C VAL A 8 15.22 0.75 -9.59
N ASP A 9 15.99 1.79 -9.33
CA ASP A 9 17.22 1.75 -8.53
C ASP A 9 16.94 2.07 -7.07
N GLU A 10 16.09 3.06 -6.81
CA GLU A 10 15.75 3.53 -5.46
C GLU A 10 14.40 4.24 -5.45
N THR A 11 13.73 4.22 -4.30
CA THR A 11 12.50 4.98 -4.09
C THR A 11 12.36 5.43 -2.64
N TYR A 12 11.78 6.60 -2.45
CA TYR A 12 11.33 7.02 -1.13
C TYR A 12 9.97 7.69 -1.18
N GLN A 13 9.28 7.67 -0.06
CA GLN A 13 8.01 8.32 0.13
C GLN A 13 8.00 9.05 1.47
N LEU A 14 7.74 10.36 1.43
CA LEU A 14 7.56 11.20 2.60
C LEU A 14 6.07 11.49 2.77
N ASN A 15 5.57 11.32 3.98
CA ASN A 15 4.17 11.56 4.30
C ASN A 15 4.06 12.54 5.46
N ILE A 16 3.26 13.57 5.26
CA ILE A 16 2.96 14.60 6.25
C ILE A 16 1.45 14.61 6.44
N GLY A 17 0.97 14.63 7.66
CA GLY A 17 -0.45 14.65 7.97
C GLY A 17 -0.74 15.21 9.35
N GLY A 18 -2.01 15.51 9.62
CA GLY A 18 -2.46 16.12 10.86
C GLY A 18 -3.48 15.30 11.65
N ASP A 19 -3.75 14.06 11.24
CA ASP A 19 -4.68 13.18 11.93
C ASP A 19 -4.04 12.44 13.12
N ALA A 20 -4.86 11.76 13.89
CA ALA A 20 -4.42 11.00 15.07
C ALA A 20 -3.42 9.88 14.72
N ASP A 21 -3.44 9.38 13.48
CA ASP A 21 -2.52 8.37 12.99
C ASP A 21 -1.09 8.92 12.88
N PHE A 22 -0.94 10.14 12.39
CA PHE A 22 0.35 10.84 12.36
C PHE A 22 0.81 11.26 13.76
N LEU A 23 -0.11 11.73 14.63
CA LEU A 23 0.20 12.04 16.02
C LEU A 23 0.75 10.83 16.78
N ASN A 24 0.13 9.66 16.60
CA ASN A 24 0.57 8.41 17.24
C ASN A 24 1.96 7.96 16.81
N MET A 25 2.48 8.47 15.69
CA MET A 25 3.80 8.12 15.18
C MET A 25 4.94 8.95 15.75
N LEU A 26 4.66 9.89 16.62
CA LEU A 26 5.68 10.53 17.44
C LEU A 26 6.29 9.53 18.46
N GLU A 27 5.62 8.40 18.72
CA GLU A 27 6.18 7.29 19.47
C GLU A 27 7.00 6.36 18.55
N GLU A 28 8.28 6.23 18.80
CA GLU A 28 9.24 5.51 17.95
C GLU A 28 8.88 4.03 17.73
N SER A 29 8.34 3.35 18.73
CA SER A 29 7.92 1.95 18.64
C SER A 29 6.84 1.72 17.59
N ARG A 30 5.88 2.63 17.47
CA ARG A 30 4.79 2.57 16.48
C ARG A 30 5.26 2.93 15.07
N LEU A 31 6.34 3.71 14.99
CA LEU A 31 6.92 4.14 13.72
C LEU A 31 7.54 2.97 12.95
N VAL A 32 8.17 2.01 13.64
CA VAL A 32 8.82 0.85 13.04
C VAL A 32 7.81 -0.03 12.30
N ASP A 33 6.73 -0.43 12.95
CA ASP A 33 5.70 -1.30 12.36
C ASP A 33 5.04 -0.67 11.12
N LYS A 34 4.82 0.64 11.17
CA LYS A 34 4.25 1.36 10.03
C LYS A 34 5.19 1.50 8.85
N ARG A 35 6.49 1.66 9.11
CA ARG A 35 7.51 1.65 8.06
C ARG A 35 7.60 0.29 7.40
N GLU A 36 7.59 -0.78 8.17
CA GLU A 36 7.65 -2.14 7.66
C GLU A 36 6.44 -2.47 6.77
N SER A 37 5.24 -2.21 7.25
CA SER A 37 4.01 -2.50 6.49
C SER A 37 3.92 -1.76 5.15
N LYS A 38 4.34 -0.49 5.11
CA LYS A 38 4.36 0.28 3.86
C LYS A 38 5.48 -0.17 2.92
N THR A 39 6.65 -0.48 3.48
CA THR A 39 7.81 -0.90 2.70
C THR A 39 7.61 -2.28 2.06
N SER A 40 6.98 -3.23 2.78
CA SER A 40 6.68 -4.56 2.26
C SER A 40 5.75 -4.51 1.04
N ALA A 41 4.72 -3.67 1.08
CA ALA A 41 3.80 -3.49 -0.04
C ALA A 41 4.52 -2.98 -1.31
N VAL A 42 5.44 -2.03 -1.18
CA VAL A 42 6.20 -1.52 -2.33
C VAL A 42 7.21 -2.54 -2.83
N ARG A 43 7.89 -3.24 -1.94
CA ARG A 43 8.85 -4.30 -2.32
C ARG A 43 8.20 -5.44 -3.08
N ALA A 44 6.96 -5.80 -2.75
CA ALA A 44 6.20 -6.82 -3.48
C ALA A 44 5.93 -6.47 -4.95
N MET A 45 6.03 -5.19 -5.32
CA MET A 45 5.83 -4.74 -6.71
C MET A 45 7.06 -4.94 -7.60
N SER A 46 8.17 -5.43 -7.07
CA SER A 46 9.40 -5.63 -7.82
C SER A 46 9.93 -7.07 -7.67
N PRO A 47 10.38 -7.71 -8.76
CA PRO A 47 11.00 -9.02 -8.72
C PRO A 47 12.46 -9.00 -8.21
N TYR A 48 12.98 -7.83 -7.83
CA TYR A 48 14.33 -7.64 -7.30
C TYR A 48 14.32 -6.65 -6.13
N PRO A 49 15.32 -6.71 -5.25
CA PRO A 49 15.43 -5.78 -4.12
C PRO A 49 15.63 -4.33 -4.60
N ILE A 50 14.84 -3.42 -4.05
CA ILE A 50 14.97 -1.98 -4.29
C ILE A 50 15.22 -1.27 -2.97
N PRO A 51 16.27 -0.46 -2.83
CA PRO A 51 16.42 0.47 -1.73
C PRO A 51 15.17 1.33 -1.58
N THR A 52 14.47 1.14 -0.46
CA THR A 52 13.14 1.72 -0.26
C THR A 52 13.06 2.38 1.10
N ARG A 53 12.63 3.64 1.15
CA ARG A 53 12.34 4.38 2.37
C ARG A 53 10.93 4.92 2.31
N ILE A 54 10.01 4.31 3.07
CA ILE A 54 8.62 4.76 3.15
C ILE A 54 8.24 4.89 4.61
N GLY A 55 7.65 6.01 4.95
CA GLY A 55 7.18 6.21 6.31
C GLY A 55 6.41 7.49 6.47
N PRO A 56 5.77 7.65 7.63
CA PRO A 56 5.39 8.94 8.11
C PRO A 56 6.67 9.77 8.33
N SER A 57 6.60 11.02 7.94
CA SER A 57 7.76 11.92 8.01
C SER A 57 7.56 13.02 9.05
N ASP A 58 6.35 13.57 9.15
CA ASP A 58 6.05 14.60 10.12
C ASP A 58 4.56 14.69 10.44
N TYR A 59 4.26 15.23 11.62
CA TYR A 59 2.93 15.59 12.08
C TYR A 59 2.76 17.10 12.09
N VAL A 60 1.70 17.58 11.45
CA VAL A 60 1.32 19.00 11.39
C VAL A 60 -0.15 19.11 11.78
N ASP A 61 -0.41 19.54 13.00
CA ASP A 61 -1.73 19.54 13.64
C ASP A 61 -2.83 20.28 12.87
N PHE A 62 -2.51 21.41 12.24
CA PHE A 62 -3.47 22.19 11.48
C PHE A 62 -3.85 21.57 10.12
N LEU A 63 -3.16 20.52 9.66
CA LEU A 63 -3.58 19.74 8.48
C LEU A 63 -4.81 18.88 8.79
N LYS A 64 -5.06 18.53 10.04
CA LYS A 64 -6.20 17.69 10.45
C LYS A 64 -6.25 16.38 9.64
N ASN A 65 -7.28 16.15 8.83
CA ASN A 65 -7.42 14.97 7.97
C ASN A 65 -6.67 15.09 6.63
N ASP A 66 -6.08 16.23 6.34
CA ASP A 66 -5.28 16.39 5.13
C ASP A 66 -3.95 15.66 5.27
N LYS A 67 -3.57 15.00 4.18
CA LYS A 67 -2.31 14.30 4.06
C LYS A 67 -1.62 14.66 2.76
N ILE A 68 -0.36 14.96 2.85
CA ILE A 68 0.51 15.21 1.72
C ILE A 68 1.52 14.08 1.63
N CYS A 69 1.62 13.49 0.45
CA CYS A 69 2.57 12.43 0.15
C CYS A 69 3.46 12.88 -0.99
N TYR A 70 4.77 12.83 -0.75
CA TYR A 70 5.80 13.02 -1.78
C TYR A 70 6.41 11.67 -2.12
N VAL A 71 6.33 11.28 -3.39
CA VAL A 71 6.91 10.04 -3.90
C VAL A 71 8.02 10.38 -4.89
N TYR A 72 9.19 9.82 -4.64
CA TYR A 72 10.33 9.87 -5.55
C TYR A 72 10.69 8.46 -6.00
N ILE A 73 10.85 8.29 -7.31
CA ILE A 73 11.34 7.04 -7.91
C ILE A 73 12.46 7.40 -8.89
N LYS A 74 13.58 6.71 -8.76
CA LYS A 74 14.70 6.80 -9.69
C LYS A 74 14.98 5.44 -10.30
N GLY A 75 15.30 5.42 -11.57
CA GLY A 75 15.60 4.20 -12.29
C GLY A 75 16.25 4.46 -13.65
N HIS A 76 16.41 3.40 -14.40
CA HIS A 76 16.97 3.43 -15.75
C HIS A 76 16.02 2.74 -16.72
N TYR A 77 15.96 3.24 -17.92
CA TYR A 77 15.17 2.69 -19.01
C TYR A 77 16.08 2.21 -20.16
N PHE A 78 15.49 2.01 -21.33
CA PHE A 78 16.22 1.57 -22.52
C PHE A 78 17.50 2.38 -22.76
N GLY A 79 18.60 1.70 -23.10
CA GLY A 79 19.90 2.35 -23.29
C GLY A 79 20.57 2.86 -22.01
N ASN A 80 20.11 2.36 -20.85
CA ASN A 80 20.60 2.79 -19.53
C ASN A 80 20.39 4.29 -19.26
N ILE A 81 19.38 4.88 -19.90
CA ILE A 81 19.05 6.29 -19.70
C ILE A 81 18.32 6.49 -18.39
N PRO A 82 18.76 7.39 -17.52
CA PRO A 82 18.12 7.63 -16.23
C PRO A 82 16.72 8.22 -16.40
N VAL A 83 15.81 7.80 -15.53
CA VAL A 83 14.45 8.32 -15.41
C VAL A 83 14.13 8.57 -13.94
N THR A 84 13.50 9.70 -13.68
CA THR A 84 12.98 10.05 -12.34
C THR A 84 11.51 10.38 -12.41
N LEU A 85 10.80 10.07 -11.33
CA LEU A 85 9.44 10.51 -11.09
C LEU A 85 9.40 11.24 -9.76
N ASP A 86 8.90 12.46 -9.77
CA ASP A 86 8.54 13.24 -8.60
C ASP A 86 7.02 13.44 -8.61
N LEU A 87 6.34 12.93 -7.58
CA LEU A 87 4.89 13.02 -7.47
C LEU A 87 4.50 13.60 -6.11
N LYS A 88 3.62 14.56 -6.12
CA LYS A 88 2.93 15.06 -4.93
C LYS A 88 1.47 14.64 -4.99
N LEU A 89 1.01 13.93 -3.96
CA LEU A 89 -0.39 13.58 -3.76
C LEU A 89 -0.90 14.32 -2.52
N HIS A 90 -2.04 15.01 -2.64
CA HIS A 90 -2.74 15.63 -1.53
C HIS A 90 -4.13 15.01 -1.44
N VAL A 91 -4.48 14.44 -0.30
CA VAL A 91 -5.74 13.75 -0.05
C VAL A 91 -6.26 14.03 1.35
N MET A 92 -7.57 13.90 1.54
CA MET A 92 -8.16 13.73 2.87
C MET A 92 -8.07 12.25 3.24
N ASP A 93 -7.15 11.88 4.12
CA ASP A 93 -6.72 10.48 4.32
C ASP A 93 -7.87 9.54 4.71
N ALA A 94 -8.73 9.96 5.64
CA ALA A 94 -9.87 9.16 6.08
C ALA A 94 -10.84 8.82 4.93
N TYR A 95 -11.13 9.76 4.06
CA TYR A 95 -12.04 9.57 2.92
C TYR A 95 -11.39 8.77 1.79
N ASN A 96 -10.08 8.92 1.60
CA ASN A 96 -9.34 8.22 0.56
C ASN A 96 -9.38 6.69 0.72
N SER A 97 -9.50 6.19 1.95
CA SER A 97 -9.61 4.76 2.25
C SER A 97 -11.03 4.20 2.11
N GLY A 98 -12.05 5.06 1.98
CA GLY A 98 -13.46 4.66 2.03
C GLY A 98 -13.84 3.58 1.02
N GLY A 99 -13.38 3.68 -0.22
CA GLY A 99 -13.67 2.70 -1.27
C GLY A 99 -13.18 1.30 -0.93
N ILE A 100 -11.92 1.17 -0.53
CA ILE A 100 -11.34 -0.13 -0.21
C ILE A 100 -11.93 -0.73 1.07
N ILE A 101 -12.34 0.10 2.04
CA ILE A 101 -13.04 -0.37 3.25
C ILE A 101 -14.39 -0.97 2.89
N VAL A 102 -15.15 -0.35 1.99
CA VAL A 102 -16.42 -0.89 1.50
C VAL A 102 -16.21 -2.25 0.83
N ASP A 103 -15.19 -2.39 -0.01
CA ASP A 103 -14.87 -3.67 -0.65
C ASP A 103 -14.50 -4.74 0.38
N ALA A 104 -13.68 -4.42 1.37
CA ALA A 104 -13.32 -5.33 2.45
C ALA A 104 -14.55 -5.81 3.25
N ILE A 105 -15.46 -4.90 3.61
CA ILE A 105 -16.69 -5.22 4.34
C ILE A 105 -17.59 -6.14 3.50
N ARG A 106 -17.80 -5.80 2.22
CA ARG A 106 -18.64 -6.61 1.33
C ARG A 106 -18.06 -8.00 1.10
N ALA A 107 -16.76 -8.09 0.87
CA ALA A 107 -16.09 -9.38 0.70
C ALA A 107 -16.12 -10.23 1.98
N THR A 108 -15.97 -9.61 3.14
CA THR A 108 -16.16 -10.30 4.45
C THR A 108 -17.60 -10.82 4.61
N LYS A 109 -18.59 -10.05 4.18
CA LYS A 109 -19.99 -10.53 4.19
C LYS A 109 -20.17 -11.75 3.29
N VAL A 110 -19.57 -11.76 2.10
CA VAL A 110 -19.57 -12.93 1.20
C VAL A 110 -18.93 -14.15 1.86
N ALA A 111 -17.79 -13.97 2.56
CA ALA A 111 -17.17 -15.05 3.32
C ALA A 111 -18.08 -15.62 4.41
N LEU A 112 -18.74 -14.75 5.18
CA LEU A 112 -19.69 -15.15 6.21
C LEU A 112 -20.87 -15.94 5.64
N ASP A 113 -21.46 -15.49 4.54
CA ASP A 113 -22.57 -16.16 3.88
C ASP A 113 -22.17 -17.55 3.34
N ARG A 114 -20.93 -17.70 2.91
CA ARG A 114 -20.34 -18.97 2.47
C ARG A 114 -19.82 -19.82 3.64
N LYS A 115 -19.92 -19.35 4.88
CA LYS A 115 -19.40 -20.02 6.09
C LYS A 115 -17.88 -20.30 6.02
N ILE A 116 -17.15 -19.44 5.35
CA ILE A 116 -15.69 -19.51 5.27
C ILE A 116 -15.10 -18.87 6.53
N SER A 117 -14.17 -19.56 7.18
CA SER A 117 -13.49 -19.12 8.40
C SER A 117 -11.96 -19.12 8.20
N GLY A 118 -11.26 -18.39 9.08
CA GLY A 118 -9.81 -18.24 9.05
C GLY A 118 -9.35 -17.05 8.21
N PRO A 119 -8.04 -16.94 7.91
CA PRO A 119 -7.50 -15.83 7.14
C PRO A 119 -8.06 -15.81 5.72
N LEU A 120 -8.58 -14.68 5.30
CA LEU A 120 -9.07 -14.44 3.95
C LEU A 120 -7.92 -13.82 3.13
N ASN A 121 -7.02 -14.66 2.63
CA ASN A 121 -5.75 -14.23 2.04
C ASN A 121 -5.92 -13.31 0.84
N SER A 122 -6.82 -13.65 -0.09
CA SER A 122 -7.11 -12.86 -1.28
C SER A 122 -7.65 -11.46 -0.94
N ILE A 123 -8.60 -11.41 0.02
CA ILE A 123 -9.17 -10.14 0.50
C ILE A 123 -8.09 -9.31 1.19
N SER A 124 -7.30 -9.95 2.06
CA SER A 124 -6.26 -9.28 2.82
C SER A 124 -5.16 -8.72 1.92
N ALA A 125 -4.74 -9.48 0.91
CA ALA A 125 -3.72 -9.06 -0.05
C ALA A 125 -4.18 -7.87 -0.90
N TYR A 126 -5.45 -7.85 -1.30
CA TYR A 126 -6.01 -6.75 -2.09
C TYR A 126 -6.26 -5.49 -1.25
N CYS A 127 -6.78 -5.65 -0.01
CA CYS A 127 -7.26 -4.52 0.78
C CYS A 127 -6.21 -3.92 1.72
N PHE A 128 -5.19 -4.68 2.14
CA PHE A 128 -4.27 -4.26 3.21
C PHE A 128 -2.81 -4.28 2.76
N LYS A 129 -1.99 -3.42 3.38
CA LYS A 129 -0.58 -3.23 3.02
C LYS A 129 0.35 -4.34 3.51
N HIS A 130 -0.02 -5.01 4.61
CA HIS A 130 0.76 -6.07 5.23
C HIS A 130 -0.13 -7.28 5.51
N PRO A 131 -0.58 -7.98 4.45
CA PRO A 131 -1.42 -9.16 4.57
C PRO A 131 -0.61 -10.37 5.04
N PRO A 132 -1.26 -11.46 5.48
CA PRO A 132 -0.59 -12.72 5.82
C PRO A 132 0.22 -13.30 4.67
N VAL A 133 -0.25 -13.11 3.43
CA VAL A 133 0.45 -13.50 2.19
C VAL A 133 0.61 -12.24 1.34
N GLN A 134 1.86 -11.79 1.21
CA GLN A 134 2.19 -10.62 0.41
C GLN A 134 2.34 -11.01 -1.06
N MET A 135 1.69 -10.27 -1.95
CA MET A 135 1.76 -10.49 -3.40
C MET A 135 1.68 -9.18 -4.18
N PRO A 136 2.06 -9.16 -5.48
CA PRO A 136 1.87 -8.00 -6.34
C PRO A 136 0.38 -7.64 -6.47
N TYR A 137 0.10 -6.35 -6.67
CA TYR A 137 -1.28 -5.85 -6.71
C TYR A 137 -2.16 -6.52 -7.79
N GLU A 138 -1.63 -6.77 -8.97
CA GLU A 138 -2.38 -7.41 -10.07
C GLU A 138 -2.79 -8.85 -9.73
N GLU A 139 -1.90 -9.58 -9.05
CA GLU A 139 -2.17 -10.93 -8.55
C GLU A 139 -3.23 -10.87 -7.44
N ALA A 140 -3.05 -9.98 -6.45
CA ALA A 140 -3.99 -9.79 -5.37
C ALA A 140 -5.41 -9.44 -5.88
N LYS A 141 -5.50 -8.58 -6.91
CA LYS A 141 -6.75 -8.22 -7.54
C LYS A 141 -7.41 -9.42 -8.25
N THR A 142 -6.62 -10.21 -8.96
CA THR A 142 -7.11 -11.41 -9.65
C THR A 142 -7.68 -12.40 -8.63
N GLU A 143 -6.94 -12.71 -7.57
CA GLU A 143 -7.39 -13.59 -6.50
C GLU A 143 -8.64 -13.10 -5.78
N PHE A 144 -8.72 -11.78 -5.53
CA PHE A 144 -9.91 -11.14 -4.95
C PHE A 144 -11.14 -11.35 -5.84
N LEU A 145 -11.02 -11.14 -7.16
CA LEU A 145 -12.12 -11.34 -8.10
C LEU A 145 -12.53 -12.81 -8.22
N GLU A 146 -11.58 -13.75 -8.20
CA GLU A 146 -11.85 -15.19 -8.14
C GLU A 146 -12.61 -15.57 -6.87
N PHE A 147 -12.22 -14.99 -5.71
CA PHE A 147 -12.95 -15.19 -4.46
C PHE A 147 -14.39 -14.69 -4.56
N ILE A 148 -14.61 -13.49 -5.09
CA ILE A 148 -15.98 -12.95 -5.25
C ILE A 148 -16.82 -13.83 -6.19
N ALA A 149 -16.23 -14.32 -7.29
CA ALA A 149 -16.89 -15.22 -8.25
C ALA A 149 -17.17 -16.63 -7.69
N GLY A 150 -16.56 -17.01 -6.56
CA GLY A 150 -16.69 -18.35 -5.99
C GLY A 150 -15.71 -19.40 -6.55
N ASN A 151 -14.74 -18.98 -7.33
CA ASN A 151 -13.71 -19.84 -7.91
C ASN A 151 -12.52 -20.07 -6.97
N ARG A 152 -12.49 -19.40 -5.84
CA ARG A 152 -11.47 -19.48 -4.79
C ARG A 152 -12.13 -19.47 -3.42
N GLU A 153 -11.62 -20.27 -2.51
CA GLU A 153 -12.15 -20.33 -1.14
C GLU A 153 -11.64 -19.20 -0.25
N ARG A 154 -10.33 -18.84 -0.39
CA ARG A 154 -9.67 -17.84 0.48
C ARG A 154 -8.68 -16.97 -0.29
#